data_103b65f62d8c01e8fc63bf22161b4869
#
_entry.id   103b65f62d8c01e8fc63bf22161b4869
#
_cell.length_a   1.000
_cell.length_b   1.000
_cell.length_c   1.000
_cell.angle_alpha   90.00
_cell.angle_beta   90.00
_cell.angle_gamma   90.00
#
_symmetry.space_group_name_H-M   'P 1'
#
loop_
_entity.id
_entity.type
_entity.pdbx_description
1 polymer ?
#
loop_
_entity_poly.entity_id
_entity_poly.type
_entity_poly.pdbx_seq_one_letter_code
_entity_poly.pdbx_strand_id
1 'polypeptide(L)' 'SSHIGKLIKAELARQERSITWLAAQLGYSRQYMYKLFRRKWIYTDLLLKISDLLDYDFFRCYSEYRNVKKQQLS' A
#
# COMPACT_ATOMS: atom_id res chain seq x y z
N SER A 1 8.72 -6.96 -5.36
CA SER A 1 8.77 -6.78 -3.92
C SER A 1 7.38 -6.85 -3.29
N SER A 2 7.32 -7.44 -2.11
CA SER A 2 6.06 -7.62 -1.37
C SER A 2 5.84 -6.57 -0.28
N HIS A 3 6.62 -5.49 -0.26
CA HIS A 3 6.53 -4.50 0.81
C HIS A 3 5.40 -3.52 0.52
N ILE A 4 4.20 -3.80 1.07
CA ILE A 4 3.00 -3.06 0.73
C ILE A 4 3.08 -1.58 1.10
N GLY A 5 3.67 -1.25 2.24
CA GLY A 5 3.81 0.14 2.66
C GLY A 5 4.63 0.97 1.67
N LYS A 6 5.69 0.40 1.14
CA LYS A 6 6.52 1.08 0.12
C LYS A 6 5.78 1.23 -1.20
N LEU A 7 4.98 0.23 -1.56
CA LEU A 7 4.19 0.28 -2.79
C LEU A 7 3.12 1.37 -2.74
N ILE A 8 2.47 1.51 -1.58
CA ILE A 8 1.49 2.58 -1.37
C ILE A 8 2.17 3.95 -1.48
N LYS A 9 3.32 4.12 -0.83
CA LYS A 9 4.06 5.37 -0.87
C LYS A 9 4.49 5.71 -2.30
N ALA A 10 4.97 4.72 -3.05
CA ALA A 10 5.40 4.90 -4.43
C ALA A 10 4.23 5.31 -5.33
N GLU A 11 3.08 4.68 -5.17
CA GLU A 11 1.90 5.00 -5.98
C GLU A 11 1.37 6.40 -5.66
N LEU A 12 1.39 6.78 -4.39
CA LEU A 12 1.01 8.12 -3.96
C LEU A 12 1.89 9.17 -4.65
N ALA A 13 3.20 8.95 -4.65
CA ALA A 13 4.17 9.84 -5.31
C ALA A 13 3.94 9.88 -6.83
N ARG A 14 3.69 8.72 -7.44
CA ARG A 14 3.43 8.65 -8.90
C ARG A 14 2.22 9.49 -9.28
N GLN A 15 1.18 9.50 -8.43
CA GLN A 15 -0.03 10.28 -8.65
C GLN A 15 0.12 11.74 -8.24
N GLU A 16 1.27 12.12 -7.73
CA GLU A 16 1.55 13.48 -7.24
C GLU A 16 0.59 13.92 -6.14
N ARG A 17 0.17 12.96 -5.29
CA ARG A 17 -0.67 13.24 -4.14
C ARG A 17 0.16 13.30 -2.88
N SER A 18 -0.22 14.20 -1.95
CA SER A 18 0.55 14.40 -0.72
C SER A 18 0.21 13.34 0.34
N ILE A 19 1.18 13.10 1.22
CA ILE A 19 0.98 12.24 2.39
C ILE A 19 -0.10 12.84 3.28
N THR A 20 -0.11 14.18 3.42
CA THR A 20 -1.12 14.89 4.21
C THR A 20 -2.52 14.62 3.67
N TRP A 21 -2.68 14.63 2.35
CA TRP A 21 -3.98 14.32 1.76
C TRP A 21 -4.44 12.92 2.12
N LEU A 22 -3.58 11.93 1.97
CA LEU A 22 -3.96 10.54 2.27
C LEU A 22 -4.25 10.37 3.76
N ALA A 23 -3.44 10.96 4.63
CA ALA A 23 -3.66 10.93 6.08
C ALA A 23 -5.04 11.48 6.42
N ALA A 24 -5.41 12.62 5.83
CA ALA A 24 -6.73 13.23 6.05
C ALA A 24 -7.86 12.32 5.61
N GLN A 25 -7.72 11.69 4.45
CA GLN A 25 -8.75 10.76 3.94
C GLN A 25 -8.94 9.55 4.85
N LEU A 26 -7.87 9.09 5.49
CA LEU A 26 -7.90 7.93 6.37
C LEU A 26 -8.22 8.28 7.83
N GLY A 27 -8.19 9.57 8.18
CA GLY A 27 -8.38 10.01 9.57
C GLY A 27 -7.16 9.72 10.45
N TYR A 28 -5.97 9.68 9.85
CA TYR A 28 -4.72 9.40 10.56
C TYR A 28 -3.85 10.65 10.64
N SER A 29 -2.95 10.67 11.63
CA SER A 29 -1.91 11.68 11.69
C SER A 29 -0.86 11.41 10.62
N ARG A 30 -0.13 12.46 10.23
CA ARG A 30 0.97 12.32 9.30
C ARG A 30 2.05 11.38 9.84
N GLN A 31 2.30 11.43 11.15
CA GLN A 31 3.27 10.58 11.82
C GLN A 31 2.88 9.10 11.71
N TYR A 32 1.59 8.80 11.85
CA TYR A 32 1.11 7.45 11.69
C TYR A 32 1.34 6.93 10.28
N MET A 33 1.21 7.81 9.28
CA MET A 33 1.45 7.42 7.89
C MET A 33 2.87 6.91 7.67
N TYR A 34 3.85 7.50 8.34
CA TYR A 34 5.22 7.02 8.22
C TYR A 34 5.38 5.62 8.82
N LYS A 35 4.66 5.31 9.88
CA LYS A 35 4.63 3.95 10.43
C LYS A 35 3.97 2.98 9.44
N LEU A 36 2.88 3.41 8.83
CA LEU A 36 2.17 2.60 7.84
C LEU A 36 3.07 2.26 6.65
N PHE A 37 3.82 3.23 6.15
CA PHE A 37 4.71 3.03 5.00
C PHE A 37 5.84 2.06 5.28
N ARG A 38 6.16 1.82 6.55
CA ARG A 38 7.19 0.84 6.92
C ARG A 38 6.64 -0.57 7.05
N ARG A 39 5.32 -0.74 6.99
CA ARG A 39 4.71 -2.06 7.14
C ARG A 39 4.84 -2.88 5.87
N LYS A 40 5.21 -4.12 6.05
CA LYS A 40 5.28 -5.07 4.94
C LYS A 40 3.89 -5.54 4.52
N TRP A 41 2.97 -5.66 5.49
CA TRP A 41 1.59 -6.10 5.29
C TRP A 41 0.66 -5.19 6.09
N ILE A 42 -0.54 -4.96 5.57
CA ILE A 42 -1.57 -4.22 6.29
C ILE A 42 -2.89 -4.98 6.22
N TYR A 43 -3.83 -4.61 7.10
CA TYR A 43 -5.14 -5.25 7.13
C TYR A 43 -5.88 -5.02 5.82
N THR A 44 -6.64 -6.05 5.42
CA THR A 44 -7.34 -6.04 4.13
C THR A 44 -8.38 -4.93 4.02
N ASP A 45 -9.10 -4.62 5.09
CA ASP A 45 -10.07 -3.53 5.07
C ASP A 45 -9.41 -2.16 4.87
N LEU A 46 -8.27 -1.92 5.50
CA LEU A 46 -7.51 -0.69 5.30
C LEU A 46 -6.93 -0.65 3.90
N LEU A 47 -6.41 -1.77 3.42
CA LEU A 47 -5.86 -1.87 2.07
C LEU A 47 -6.94 -1.60 1.02
N LEU A 48 -8.16 -2.10 1.24
CA LEU A 48 -9.28 -1.85 0.34
C LEU A 48 -9.59 -0.35 0.27
N LYS A 49 -9.64 0.32 1.43
CA LYS A 49 -9.90 1.75 1.49
C LYS A 49 -8.82 2.55 0.75
N ILE A 50 -7.55 2.20 0.95
CA ILE A 50 -6.44 2.88 0.26
C ILE A 50 -6.50 2.61 -1.24
N SER A 51 -6.80 1.37 -1.64
CA SER A 51 -6.95 1.02 -3.05
C SER A 51 -8.04 1.84 -3.72
N ASP A 52 -9.17 2.01 -3.03
CA ASP A 52 -10.27 2.82 -3.55
C ASP A 52 -9.89 4.30 -3.65
N LEU A 53 -9.22 4.83 -2.63
CA LEU A 53 -8.81 6.23 -2.60
C LEU A 53 -7.81 6.56 -3.71
N LEU A 54 -6.89 5.64 -4.00
CA LEU A 54 -5.85 5.83 -5.01
C LEU A 54 -6.25 5.25 -6.38
N ASP A 55 -7.41 4.62 -6.46
CA ASP A 55 -7.85 3.92 -7.67
C ASP A 55 -6.76 3.01 -8.21
N TYR A 56 -6.18 2.20 -7.31
CA TYR A 56 -5.09 1.29 -7.63
C TYR A 56 -5.28 -0.01 -6.88
N ASP A 57 -5.19 -1.12 -7.59
CA ASP A 57 -5.41 -2.44 -7.01
C ASP A 57 -4.15 -2.97 -6.33
N PHE A 58 -4.00 -2.65 -5.04
CA PHE A 58 -2.87 -3.16 -4.25
C PHE A 58 -2.97 -4.65 -3.94
N PHE A 59 -4.14 -5.25 -4.10
CA PHE A 59 -4.31 -6.68 -3.88
C PHE A 59 -3.57 -7.49 -4.94
N ARG A 60 -3.39 -6.94 -6.12
CA ARG A 60 -2.57 -7.54 -7.17
C ARG A 60 -1.14 -7.76 -6.71
N CYS A 61 -0.63 -6.89 -5.85
CA CYS A 61 0.74 -6.99 -5.36
C CYS A 61 0.93 -8.29 -4.57
N TYR A 62 -0.07 -8.70 -3.82
CA TYR A 62 -0.03 -9.97 -3.09
C TYR A 62 -0.08 -11.18 -4.04
N SER A 63 -0.93 -11.12 -5.04
CA SER A 63 -1.03 -12.18 -6.04
C SER A 63 0.27 -12.34 -6.81
N GLU A 64 0.87 -11.24 -7.21
CA GLU A 64 2.15 -11.23 -7.91
C GLU A 64 3.26 -11.82 -7.05
N TYR A 65 3.31 -11.41 -5.78
CA TYR A 65 4.29 -11.96 -4.84
C TYR A 65 4.12 -13.46 -4.65
N ARG A 66 2.87 -13.92 -4.51
CA ARG A 66 2.58 -15.35 -4.38
C ARG A 66 3.04 -16.13 -5.61
N ASN A 67 2.83 -15.59 -6.79
CA ASN A 67 3.24 -16.23 -8.03
C ASN A 67 4.77 -16.36 -8.13
N VAL A 68 5.50 -15.29 -7.79
CA VAL A 68 6.96 -15.34 -7.78
C VAL A 68 7.47 -16.35 -6.78
N LYS A 69 6.91 -16.34 -5.56
CA LYS A 69 7.30 -17.28 -4.52
C LYS A 69 7.01 -18.74 -4.93
N LYS A 70 5.88 -18.96 -5.56
CA LYS A 70 5.52 -20.30 -6.06
C LYS A 70 6.52 -20.80 -7.11
N GLN A 71 6.94 -19.93 -8.01
CA GLN A 71 7.94 -20.26 -9.01
C GLN A 71 9.30 -20.63 -8.37
N GLN A 72 9.66 -19.92 -7.31
CA GLN A 72 10.91 -20.19 -6.59
C GLN A 72 10.88 -21.55 -5.89
N LEU A 73 9.71 -22.00 -5.47
CA LEU A 73 9.54 -23.27 -4.77
C LEU A 73 9.44 -24.45 -5.72
N SER A 74 9.16 -24.23 -6.95
CA SER A 74 9.08 -25.26 -7.96
C SER A 74 10.42 -25.38 -8.71
#